data_b6c2671ae8410f8aebd280e4fc69d99a
#
_entry.id   b6c2671ae8410f8aebd280e4fc69d99a
#
_cell.length_a   1.000
_cell.length_b   1.000
_cell.length_c   1.000
_cell.angle_alpha   90.00
_cell.angle_beta   90.00
_cell.angle_gamma   90.00
#
_symmetry.space_group_name_H-M   'P 1'
#
loop_
_entity.id
_entity.type
_entity.pdbx_description
1 polymer ?
#
loop_
_entity_poly.entity_id
_entity_poly.type
_entity_poly.pdbx_seq_one_letter_code
_entity_poly.pdbx_strand_id
1 'polypeptide(L)'
;MGQPPNFLFSILILVHLLLLTFWLGGDLGTYYSSRQVTKPELSVDARRISLKIMAFCDMGPRLCMPLFLASGTLLIVADPRGQQFKLLAIPVVLFTALWVALVLVEHNVAGDKPIKLLSLKLDYAVRIVVIAGTAISGIYAIVVTDPFGVQTNPKWLGLKILLYGVTILCGLLIRLSLKPFSGGFKSLIIDGSSEAAERAIAGSMARATPYVYVIWTLVIVIAWLGVAKPGATL
;
A
#
# COMPACT_ATOMS: atom_id res chain seq x y z
N MET A 1 -3.84 23.77 -29.66
CA MET A 1 -2.88 22.65 -29.47
C MET A 1 -2.20 22.90 -28.15
N GLY A 2 -2.47 22.05 -27.14
CA GLY A 2 -1.81 22.14 -25.83
C GLY A 2 -0.30 21.89 -25.98
N GLN A 3 0.50 22.59 -25.19
CA GLN A 3 1.94 22.35 -25.17
C GLN A 3 2.20 20.85 -24.92
N PRO A 4 3.20 20.22 -25.57
CA PRO A 4 3.52 18.83 -25.33
C PRO A 4 3.79 18.66 -23.83
N PRO A 5 3.31 17.56 -23.22
CA PRO A 5 3.54 17.31 -21.81
C PRO A 5 5.05 17.34 -21.54
N ASN A 6 5.45 18.08 -20.51
CA ASN A 6 6.85 18.14 -20.10
C ASN A 6 7.36 16.70 -19.93
N PHE A 7 8.51 16.38 -20.53
CA PHE A 7 9.12 15.04 -20.51
C PHE A 7 9.18 14.44 -19.09
N LEU A 8 9.56 15.27 -18.11
CA LEU A 8 9.63 14.85 -16.70
C LEU A 8 8.24 14.45 -16.16
N PHE A 9 7.19 15.21 -16.51
CA PHE A 9 5.80 14.91 -16.09
C PHE A 9 5.33 13.56 -16.66
N SER A 10 5.66 13.29 -17.93
CA SER A 10 5.35 12.01 -18.57
C SER A 10 6.06 10.83 -17.90
N ILE A 11 7.34 10.98 -17.50
CA ILE A 11 8.08 9.98 -16.75
C ILE A 11 7.43 9.74 -15.38
N LEU A 12 7.04 10.79 -14.67
CA LEU A 12 6.37 10.65 -13.36
C LEU A 12 5.04 9.88 -13.49
N ILE A 13 4.26 10.14 -14.54
CA ILE A 13 3.03 9.38 -14.83
C ILE A 13 3.38 7.91 -15.07
N LEU A 14 4.38 7.62 -15.92
CA LEU A 14 4.81 6.26 -16.21
C LEU A 14 5.24 5.52 -14.94
N VAL A 15 6.08 6.13 -14.11
CA VAL A 15 6.51 5.56 -12.83
C VAL A 15 5.31 5.28 -11.93
N HIS A 16 4.38 6.23 -11.81
CA HIS A 16 3.17 6.07 -10.99
C HIS A 16 2.29 4.91 -11.49
N LEU A 17 2.17 4.72 -12.81
CA LEU A 17 1.44 3.59 -13.40
C LEU A 17 2.17 2.25 -13.23
N LEU A 18 3.50 2.25 -13.33
CA LEU A 18 4.29 1.05 -13.06
C LEU A 18 4.15 0.59 -11.60
N LEU A 19 4.11 1.51 -10.64
CA LEU A 19 3.83 1.18 -9.25
C LEU A 19 2.46 0.48 -9.09
N LEU A 20 1.43 0.90 -9.84
CA LEU A 20 0.13 0.24 -9.87
C LEU A 20 0.24 -1.21 -10.34
N THR A 21 0.99 -1.44 -11.43
CA THR A 21 1.18 -2.77 -12.00
C THR A 21 1.91 -3.70 -11.02
N PHE A 22 2.99 -3.21 -10.39
CA PHE A 22 3.74 -3.96 -9.38
C PHE A 22 2.91 -4.23 -8.12
N TRP A 23 2.05 -3.29 -7.71
CA TRP A 23 1.14 -3.52 -6.59
C TRP A 23 0.18 -4.66 -6.90
N LEU A 24 -0.62 -4.53 -7.95
CA LEU A 24 -1.64 -5.53 -8.30
C LEU A 24 -1.03 -6.90 -8.60
N GLY A 25 0.10 -6.93 -9.34
CA GLY A 25 0.80 -8.18 -9.64
C GLY A 25 1.33 -8.87 -8.39
N GLY A 26 1.94 -8.10 -7.47
CA GLY A 26 2.40 -8.60 -6.19
C GLY A 26 1.26 -9.14 -5.31
N ASP A 27 0.16 -8.40 -5.21
CA ASP A 27 -1.02 -8.82 -4.46
C ASP A 27 -1.65 -10.10 -5.01
N LEU A 28 -1.74 -10.24 -6.33
CA LEU A 28 -2.24 -11.48 -6.96
C LEU A 28 -1.35 -12.67 -6.62
N GLY A 29 -0.03 -12.50 -6.71
CA GLY A 29 0.94 -13.53 -6.33
C GLY A 29 0.84 -13.91 -4.85
N THR A 30 0.73 -12.91 -3.97
CA THR A 30 0.53 -13.09 -2.53
C THR A 30 -0.77 -13.85 -2.24
N TYR A 31 -1.87 -13.44 -2.85
CA TYR A 31 -3.18 -14.07 -2.68
C TYR A 31 -3.17 -15.52 -3.14
N TYR A 32 -2.66 -15.80 -4.35
CA TYR A 32 -2.59 -17.16 -4.86
C TYR A 32 -1.73 -18.07 -3.98
N SER A 33 -0.55 -17.59 -3.56
CA SER A 33 0.35 -18.34 -2.68
C SER A 33 -0.27 -18.58 -1.31
N SER A 34 -1.01 -17.61 -0.76
CA SER A 34 -1.70 -17.75 0.53
C SER A 34 -2.73 -18.89 0.52
N ARG A 35 -3.40 -19.11 -0.62
CA ARG A 35 -4.32 -20.23 -0.81
C ARG A 35 -3.64 -21.59 -0.71
N GLN A 36 -2.39 -21.69 -1.15
CA GLN A 36 -1.63 -22.94 -1.00
C GLN A 36 -1.14 -23.14 0.43
N VAL A 37 -0.74 -22.05 1.12
CA VAL A 37 -0.29 -22.11 2.52
C VAL A 37 -1.38 -22.64 3.46
N THR A 38 -2.66 -22.40 3.15
CA THR A 38 -3.80 -22.81 3.98
C THR A 38 -4.32 -24.22 3.72
N LYS A 39 -3.76 -24.95 2.75
CA LYS A 39 -4.21 -26.31 2.40
C LYS A 39 -3.57 -27.36 3.31
N PRO A 40 -4.32 -28.03 4.21
CA PRO A 40 -3.76 -29.02 5.11
C PRO A 40 -3.32 -30.33 4.40
N GLU A 41 -3.84 -30.59 3.20
CA GLU A 41 -3.47 -31.74 2.35
C GLU A 41 -2.06 -31.62 1.74
N LEU A 42 -1.48 -30.41 1.72
CA LEU A 42 -0.13 -30.21 1.22
C LEU A 42 0.92 -30.50 2.31
N SER A 43 2.05 -31.05 1.90
CA SER A 43 3.18 -31.26 2.80
C SER A 43 3.67 -29.93 3.43
N VAL A 44 4.25 -30.01 4.61
CA VAL A 44 4.82 -28.85 5.32
C VAL A 44 5.84 -28.12 4.44
N ASP A 45 6.65 -28.85 3.68
CA ASP A 45 7.66 -28.26 2.81
C ASP A 45 7.03 -27.52 1.63
N ALA A 46 5.98 -28.05 1.00
CA ALA A 46 5.24 -27.36 -0.06
C ALA A 46 4.61 -26.07 0.47
N ARG A 47 4.03 -26.11 1.67
CA ARG A 47 3.46 -24.92 2.33
C ARG A 47 4.54 -23.91 2.72
N ARG A 48 5.73 -24.36 3.13
CA ARG A 48 6.89 -23.49 3.41
C ARG A 48 7.39 -22.77 2.15
N ILE A 49 7.47 -23.48 1.01
CA ILE A 49 7.83 -22.88 -0.28
C ILE A 49 6.78 -21.83 -0.68
N SER A 50 5.49 -22.17 -0.57
CA SER A 50 4.39 -21.25 -0.86
C SER A 50 4.44 -19.99 0.04
N LEU A 51 4.80 -20.15 1.31
CA LEU A 51 4.98 -19.01 2.23
C LEU A 51 6.15 -18.10 1.81
N LYS A 52 7.26 -18.67 1.32
CA LYS A 52 8.38 -17.88 0.79
C LYS A 52 7.97 -17.09 -0.47
N ILE A 53 7.22 -17.71 -1.37
CA ILE A 53 6.68 -17.02 -2.56
C ILE A 53 5.72 -15.91 -2.14
N MET A 54 4.81 -16.19 -1.21
CA MET A 54 3.89 -15.21 -0.65
C MET A 54 4.65 -13.99 -0.08
N ALA A 55 5.68 -14.23 0.74
CA ALA A 55 6.47 -13.17 1.35
C ALA A 55 7.25 -12.33 0.32
N PHE A 56 7.74 -12.95 -0.76
CA PHE A 56 8.39 -12.25 -1.86
C PHE A 56 7.41 -11.37 -2.64
N CYS A 57 6.27 -11.91 -3.03
CA CYS A 57 5.24 -11.16 -3.76
C CYS A 57 4.66 -10.00 -2.96
N ASP A 58 4.49 -10.18 -1.63
CA ASP A 58 3.97 -9.16 -0.70
C ASP A 58 4.89 -7.93 -0.59
N MET A 59 6.16 -8.05 -0.96
CA MET A 59 7.07 -6.89 -1.01
C MET A 59 6.68 -5.86 -2.08
N GLY A 60 6.07 -6.29 -3.19
CA GLY A 60 5.57 -5.38 -4.22
C GLY A 60 4.61 -4.33 -3.63
N PRO A 61 3.44 -4.73 -3.10
CA PRO A 61 2.49 -3.81 -2.45
C PRO A 61 3.10 -2.98 -1.33
N ARG A 62 3.93 -3.59 -0.47
CA ARG A 62 4.56 -2.91 0.67
C ARG A 62 5.49 -1.78 0.25
N LEU A 63 6.24 -1.95 -0.84
CA LEU A 63 7.13 -0.90 -1.37
C LEU A 63 6.37 0.11 -2.22
N CYS A 64 5.38 -0.34 -3.00
CA CYS A 64 4.57 0.56 -3.81
C CYS A 64 3.76 1.54 -2.96
N MET A 65 3.28 1.11 -1.78
CA MET A 65 2.49 1.94 -0.88
C MET A 65 3.21 3.26 -0.52
N PRO A 66 4.41 3.31 0.09
CA PRO A 66 5.11 4.56 0.32
C PRO A 66 5.49 5.29 -0.98
N LEU A 67 5.89 4.57 -2.03
CA LEU A 67 6.29 5.18 -3.30
C LEU A 67 5.14 5.90 -4.01
N PHE A 68 3.89 5.46 -3.82
CA PHE A 68 2.72 6.18 -4.30
C PHE A 68 2.54 7.54 -3.62
N LEU A 69 2.89 7.67 -2.34
CA LEU A 69 2.86 8.95 -1.64
C LEU A 69 3.83 9.95 -2.28
N ALA A 70 5.08 9.52 -2.51
CA ALA A 70 6.07 10.38 -3.17
C ALA A 70 5.68 10.70 -4.62
N SER A 71 5.39 9.68 -5.44
CA SER A 71 5.09 9.89 -6.86
C SER A 71 3.80 10.69 -7.07
N GLY A 72 2.79 10.50 -6.23
CA GLY A 72 1.57 11.30 -6.25
C GLY A 72 1.82 12.77 -5.89
N THR A 73 2.61 13.02 -4.85
CA THR A 73 3.01 14.39 -4.46
C THR A 73 3.84 15.05 -5.57
N LEU A 74 4.79 14.33 -6.16
CA LEU A 74 5.59 14.85 -7.27
C LEU A 74 4.71 15.19 -8.50
N LEU A 75 3.70 14.38 -8.82
CA LEU A 75 2.74 14.68 -9.89
C LEU A 75 1.92 15.94 -9.57
N ILE A 76 1.50 16.15 -8.31
CA ILE A 76 0.79 17.36 -7.91
C ILE A 76 1.67 18.59 -8.12
N VAL A 77 2.90 18.58 -7.64
CA VAL A 77 3.79 19.76 -7.73
C VAL A 77 4.39 19.97 -9.12
N ALA A 78 4.39 18.96 -9.98
CA ALA A 78 4.79 19.07 -11.37
C ALA A 78 3.65 19.67 -12.26
N ASP A 79 2.39 19.60 -11.82
CA ASP A 79 1.27 20.29 -12.46
C ASP A 79 1.36 21.80 -12.15
N PRO A 80 1.18 22.70 -13.15
CA PRO A 80 1.22 24.16 -12.92
C PRO A 80 0.32 24.64 -11.79
N ARG A 81 -0.82 23.99 -11.58
CA ARG A 81 -1.80 24.30 -10.53
C ARG A 81 -1.34 23.90 -9.11
N GLY A 82 -0.41 22.96 -9.02
CA GLY A 82 0.08 22.44 -7.74
C GLY A 82 1.43 23.02 -7.29
N GLN A 83 2.03 23.93 -8.07
CA GLN A 83 3.39 24.44 -7.78
C GLN A 83 3.52 25.18 -6.46
N GLN A 84 2.45 25.72 -5.91
CA GLN A 84 2.43 26.32 -4.57
C GLN A 84 2.82 25.31 -3.45
N PHE A 85 2.64 23.99 -3.70
CA PHE A 85 2.99 22.93 -2.76
C PHE A 85 4.40 22.37 -2.98
N LYS A 86 5.21 22.94 -3.88
CA LYS A 86 6.56 22.43 -4.19
C LYS A 86 7.48 22.27 -2.97
N LEU A 87 7.33 23.13 -1.96
CA LEU A 87 8.10 23.04 -0.72
C LEU A 87 7.75 21.78 0.09
N LEU A 88 6.57 21.19 -0.09
CA LEU A 88 6.17 19.95 0.54
C LEU A 88 6.76 18.71 -0.14
N ALA A 89 7.23 18.82 -1.37
CA ALA A 89 7.77 17.67 -2.12
C ALA A 89 9.00 17.07 -1.43
N ILE A 90 9.93 17.90 -0.98
CA ILE A 90 11.17 17.43 -0.34
C ILE A 90 10.89 16.66 0.95
N PRO A 91 10.17 17.20 1.95
CA PRO A 91 9.87 16.46 3.18
C PRO A 91 9.04 15.19 2.92
N VAL A 92 8.11 15.19 1.96
CA VAL A 92 7.34 13.99 1.63
C VAL A 92 8.23 12.92 0.98
N VAL A 93 9.14 13.28 0.09
CA VAL A 93 10.09 12.31 -0.51
C VAL A 93 11.03 11.73 0.55
N LEU A 94 11.56 12.57 1.46
CA LEU A 94 12.41 12.10 2.57
C LEU A 94 11.63 11.18 3.53
N PHE A 95 10.41 11.56 3.87
CA PHE A 95 9.52 10.73 4.68
C PHE A 95 9.21 9.38 4.00
N THR A 96 8.97 9.40 2.68
CA THR A 96 8.78 8.18 1.89
C THR A 96 10.02 7.29 1.92
N ALA A 97 11.22 7.88 1.74
CA ALA A 97 12.48 7.13 1.80
C ALA A 97 12.68 6.46 3.18
N LEU A 98 12.37 7.18 4.26
CA LEU A 98 12.38 6.61 5.60
C LEU A 98 11.39 5.45 5.72
N TRP A 99 10.16 5.60 5.23
CA TRP A 99 9.15 4.54 5.29
C TRP A 99 9.56 3.30 4.48
N VAL A 100 10.12 3.48 3.28
CA VAL A 100 10.72 2.39 2.50
C VAL A 100 11.83 1.69 3.29
N ALA A 101 12.72 2.45 3.94
CA ALA A 101 13.79 1.88 4.77
C ALA A 101 13.23 1.02 5.92
N LEU A 102 12.18 1.47 6.61
CA LEU A 102 11.50 0.70 7.67
C LEU A 102 10.96 -0.62 7.12
N VAL A 103 10.29 -0.61 5.97
CA VAL A 103 9.76 -1.82 5.31
C VAL A 103 10.88 -2.79 4.95
N LEU A 104 12.00 -2.29 4.42
CA LEU A 104 13.16 -3.11 4.07
C LEU A 104 13.84 -3.71 5.30
N VAL A 105 13.99 -2.96 6.39
CA VAL A 105 14.54 -3.47 7.66
C VAL A 105 13.63 -4.57 8.22
N GLU A 106 12.33 -4.35 8.23
CA GLU A 106 11.36 -5.36 8.68
C GLU A 106 11.47 -6.66 7.88
N HIS A 107 11.66 -6.57 6.57
CA HIS A 107 11.74 -7.74 5.69
C HIS A 107 13.07 -8.48 5.81
N ASN A 108 14.20 -7.74 5.80
CA ASN A 108 15.54 -8.34 5.67
C ASN A 108 16.16 -8.75 7.01
N VAL A 109 15.74 -8.13 8.14
CA VAL A 109 16.31 -8.47 9.44
C VAL A 109 15.61 -9.69 10.01
N ALA A 110 16.37 -10.79 10.15
CA ALA A 110 15.87 -12.03 10.71
C ALA A 110 15.78 -11.97 12.25
N GLY A 111 14.81 -12.71 12.80
CA GLY A 111 14.62 -12.84 14.26
C GLY A 111 14.02 -11.62 14.93
N ASP A 112 14.02 -11.62 16.27
CA ASP A 112 13.42 -10.54 17.07
C ASP A 112 14.48 -9.51 17.53
N LYS A 113 15.28 -9.05 16.58
CA LYS A 113 16.30 -8.02 16.86
C LYS A 113 15.65 -6.69 17.23
N PRO A 114 16.24 -5.91 18.18
CA PRO A 114 15.68 -4.64 18.63
C PRO A 114 15.37 -3.67 17.48
N ILE A 115 16.23 -3.61 16.46
CA ILE A 115 16.04 -2.77 15.29
C ILE A 115 14.79 -3.15 14.48
N LYS A 116 14.48 -4.46 14.35
CA LYS A 116 13.27 -4.93 13.67
C LYS A 116 12.02 -4.57 14.46
N LEU A 117 12.04 -4.77 15.78
CA LEU A 117 10.93 -4.41 16.66
C LEU A 117 10.65 -2.89 16.64
N LEU A 118 11.72 -2.09 16.62
CA LEU A 118 11.60 -0.64 16.48
C LEU A 118 11.00 -0.27 15.12
N SER A 119 11.50 -0.86 14.02
CA SER A 119 10.97 -0.62 12.66
C SER A 119 9.50 -0.97 12.55
N LEU A 120 9.06 -2.08 13.15
CA LEU A 120 7.66 -2.47 13.22
C LEU A 120 6.79 -1.40 13.91
N LYS A 121 7.23 -0.92 15.09
CA LYS A 121 6.50 0.14 15.83
C LYS A 121 6.44 1.44 15.03
N LEU A 122 7.55 1.83 14.42
CA LEU A 122 7.61 3.04 13.59
C LEU A 122 6.76 2.92 12.34
N ASP A 123 6.74 1.75 11.66
CA ASP A 123 5.87 1.53 10.49
C ASP A 123 4.38 1.63 10.87
N TYR A 124 3.97 1.13 12.04
CA TYR A 124 2.60 1.34 12.53
C TYR A 124 2.30 2.84 12.74
N ALA A 125 3.20 3.58 13.37
CA ALA A 125 3.03 5.01 13.61
C ALA A 125 2.96 5.79 12.28
N VAL A 126 3.86 5.49 11.34
CA VAL A 126 3.88 6.08 9.99
C VAL A 126 2.56 5.85 9.26
N ARG A 127 2.02 4.63 9.28
CA ARG A 127 0.72 4.33 8.65
C ARG A 127 -0.41 5.15 9.25
N ILE A 128 -0.47 5.28 10.58
CA ILE A 128 -1.49 6.09 11.25
C ILE A 128 -1.38 7.55 10.84
N VAL A 129 -0.16 8.10 10.81
CA VAL A 129 0.08 9.49 10.38
C VAL A 129 -0.35 9.70 8.92
N VAL A 130 -0.02 8.76 8.02
CA VAL A 130 -0.41 8.86 6.60
C VAL A 130 -1.91 8.72 6.43
N ILE A 131 -2.58 7.81 7.15
CA ILE A 131 -4.05 7.67 7.12
C ILE A 131 -4.70 8.98 7.56
N ALA A 132 -4.27 9.57 8.68
CA ALA A 132 -4.81 10.82 9.16
C ALA A 132 -4.53 11.98 8.19
N GLY A 133 -3.30 12.10 7.71
CA GLY A 133 -2.89 13.15 6.77
C GLY A 133 -3.65 13.08 5.43
N THR A 134 -3.83 11.88 4.88
CA THR A 134 -4.60 11.67 3.64
C THR A 134 -6.10 11.89 3.86
N ALA A 135 -6.65 11.54 5.01
CA ALA A 135 -8.04 11.85 5.34
C ALA A 135 -8.26 13.37 5.41
N ILE A 136 -7.40 14.10 6.15
CA ILE A 136 -7.50 15.55 6.29
C ILE A 136 -7.33 16.25 4.94
N SER A 137 -6.27 15.93 4.19
CA SER A 137 -6.00 16.57 2.89
C SER A 137 -7.02 16.21 1.81
N GLY A 138 -7.50 14.96 1.80
CA GLY A 138 -8.54 14.51 0.88
C GLY A 138 -9.88 15.20 1.15
N ILE A 139 -10.31 15.28 2.42
CA ILE A 139 -11.53 15.99 2.82
C ILE A 139 -11.39 17.48 2.50
N TYR A 140 -10.26 18.11 2.82
CA TYR A 140 -9.98 19.50 2.48
C TYR A 140 -10.16 19.76 0.99
N ALA A 141 -9.56 18.94 0.13
CA ALA A 141 -9.66 19.08 -1.31
C ALA A 141 -11.07 18.83 -1.89
N ILE A 142 -11.95 18.12 -1.15
CA ILE A 142 -13.35 17.89 -1.55
C ILE A 142 -14.25 19.05 -1.12
N VAL A 143 -14.04 19.60 0.08
CA VAL A 143 -14.95 20.55 0.73
C VAL A 143 -14.64 21.99 0.35
N VAL A 144 -13.37 22.36 0.23
CA VAL A 144 -12.95 23.71 -0.08
C VAL A 144 -13.17 24.01 -1.58
N THR A 145 -13.71 25.17 -1.90
CA THR A 145 -14.08 25.56 -3.28
C THR A 145 -12.86 25.67 -4.19
N ASP A 146 -11.79 26.33 -3.72
CA ASP A 146 -10.55 26.53 -4.47
C ASP A 146 -9.32 26.08 -3.65
N PRO A 147 -9.17 24.76 -3.39
CA PRO A 147 -8.13 24.26 -2.48
C PRO A 147 -6.71 24.51 -2.99
N PHE A 148 -6.55 24.81 -4.28
CA PHE A 148 -5.26 25.15 -4.91
C PHE A 148 -5.11 26.65 -5.22
N GLY A 149 -6.05 27.49 -4.74
CA GLY A 149 -6.03 28.93 -4.98
C GLY A 149 -6.30 29.36 -6.45
N VAL A 150 -6.76 28.41 -7.26
CA VAL A 150 -7.22 28.63 -8.65
C VAL A 150 -8.55 27.92 -8.84
N GLN A 151 -9.41 28.47 -9.70
CA GLN A 151 -10.70 27.85 -10.02
C GLN A 151 -10.47 26.48 -10.67
N THR A 152 -10.53 25.45 -9.85
CA THR A 152 -10.43 24.03 -10.26
C THR A 152 -11.48 23.25 -9.51
N ASN A 153 -11.94 22.17 -10.12
CA ASN A 153 -12.75 21.18 -9.39
C ASN A 153 -11.90 19.91 -9.12
N PRO A 154 -11.03 19.91 -8.09
CA PRO A 154 -10.14 18.79 -7.83
C PRO A 154 -10.77 17.69 -6.95
N LYS A 155 -12.10 17.60 -6.90
CA LYS A 155 -12.82 16.62 -6.07
C LYS A 155 -12.38 15.18 -6.36
N TRP A 156 -12.09 14.88 -7.64
CA TRP A 156 -11.51 13.60 -8.04
C TRP A 156 -10.16 13.32 -7.36
N LEU A 157 -9.33 14.37 -7.21
CA LEU A 157 -8.02 14.25 -6.56
C LEU A 157 -8.19 14.07 -5.03
N GLY A 158 -9.08 14.86 -4.41
CA GLY A 158 -9.41 14.73 -3.00
C GLY A 158 -9.94 13.33 -2.67
N LEU A 159 -10.85 12.81 -3.50
CA LEU A 159 -11.36 11.44 -3.35
C LEU A 159 -10.23 10.41 -3.54
N LYS A 160 -9.35 10.59 -4.53
CA LYS A 160 -8.19 9.72 -4.74
C LYS A 160 -7.27 9.66 -3.53
N ILE A 161 -6.96 10.81 -2.92
CA ILE A 161 -6.14 10.91 -1.72
C ILE A 161 -6.82 10.21 -0.52
N LEU A 162 -8.11 10.44 -0.33
CA LEU A 162 -8.89 9.80 0.73
C LEU A 162 -8.90 8.27 0.58
N LEU A 163 -9.21 7.76 -0.62
CA LEU A 163 -9.25 6.33 -0.89
C LEU A 163 -7.87 5.67 -0.75
N TYR A 164 -6.79 6.38 -1.07
CA TYR A 164 -5.45 5.90 -0.80
C TYR A 164 -5.21 5.70 0.71
N GLY A 165 -5.66 6.63 1.56
CA GLY A 165 -5.63 6.43 3.02
C GLY A 165 -6.42 5.20 3.47
N VAL A 166 -7.58 4.94 2.86
CA VAL A 166 -8.38 3.72 3.14
C VAL A 166 -7.65 2.45 2.72
N THR A 167 -6.90 2.46 1.61
CA THR A 167 -6.07 1.30 1.23
C THR A 167 -4.97 1.01 2.25
N ILE A 168 -4.34 2.05 2.81
CA ILE A 168 -3.34 1.89 3.88
C ILE A 168 -3.99 1.32 5.14
N LEU A 169 -5.18 1.78 5.49
CA LEU A 169 -5.96 1.24 6.62
C LEU A 169 -6.28 -0.24 6.42
N CYS A 170 -6.74 -0.65 5.23
CA CYS A 170 -6.96 -2.06 4.91
C CYS A 170 -5.66 -2.88 5.05
N GLY A 171 -4.53 -2.38 4.58
CA GLY A 171 -3.22 -3.02 4.77
C GLY A 171 -2.84 -3.18 6.25
N LEU A 172 -3.17 -2.20 7.09
CA LEU A 172 -2.99 -2.29 8.54
C LEU A 172 -3.91 -3.36 9.16
N LEU A 173 -5.17 -3.44 8.74
CA LEU A 173 -6.13 -4.45 9.20
C LEU A 173 -5.73 -5.87 8.77
N ILE A 174 -5.19 -6.04 7.55
CA ILE A 174 -4.59 -7.32 7.12
C ILE A 174 -3.47 -7.73 8.08
N ARG A 175 -2.53 -6.81 8.38
CA ARG A 175 -1.42 -7.08 9.30
C ARG A 175 -1.91 -7.50 10.70
N LEU A 176 -2.94 -6.85 11.21
CA LEU A 176 -3.55 -7.21 12.50
C LEU A 176 -4.23 -8.59 12.45
N SER A 177 -4.93 -8.90 11.35
CA SER A 177 -5.59 -10.19 11.13
C SER A 177 -4.61 -11.36 11.03
N LEU A 178 -3.39 -11.11 10.54
CA LEU A 178 -2.34 -12.11 10.35
C LEU A 178 -1.47 -12.36 11.61
N LYS A 179 -1.69 -11.67 12.73
CA LYS A 179 -0.91 -11.89 13.96
C LYS A 179 -0.88 -13.35 14.42
N PRO A 180 -2.02 -14.11 14.45
CA PRO A 180 -1.99 -15.51 14.91
C PRO A 180 -1.35 -16.46 13.90
N PHE A 181 -1.25 -16.05 12.61
CA PHE A 181 -0.71 -16.86 11.53
C PHE A 181 0.73 -17.31 11.80
N SER A 182 1.60 -16.40 12.26
CA SER A 182 3.02 -16.71 12.48
C SER A 182 3.22 -17.77 13.57
N GLY A 183 2.45 -17.70 14.65
CA GLY A 183 2.45 -18.71 15.72
C GLY A 183 1.95 -20.06 15.22
N GLY A 184 0.81 -20.09 14.53
CA GLY A 184 0.25 -21.31 13.95
C GLY A 184 1.20 -21.98 12.94
N PHE A 185 1.84 -21.19 12.07
CA PHE A 185 2.76 -21.74 11.08
C PHE A 185 4.07 -22.23 11.73
N LYS A 186 4.54 -21.59 12.80
CA LYS A 186 5.69 -22.05 13.58
C LYS A 186 5.39 -23.40 14.25
N SER A 187 4.22 -23.57 14.89
CA SER A 187 3.80 -24.85 15.47
C SER A 187 3.68 -25.93 14.40
N LEU A 188 3.11 -25.61 13.23
CA LEU A 188 3.06 -26.57 12.11
C LEU A 188 4.43 -27.09 11.70
N ILE A 189 5.47 -26.24 11.72
CA ILE A 189 6.84 -26.65 11.35
C ILE A 189 7.49 -27.51 12.42
N ILE A 190 7.27 -27.20 13.70
CA ILE A 190 7.97 -27.85 14.84
C ILE A 190 7.24 -29.11 15.26
N ASP A 191 5.93 -29.03 15.43
CA ASP A 191 5.11 -30.06 16.09
C ASP A 191 4.27 -30.87 15.07
N GLY A 192 4.29 -30.47 13.79
CA GLY A 192 3.42 -31.04 12.76
C GLY A 192 2.03 -30.41 12.72
N SER A 193 1.16 -30.97 11.87
CA SER A 193 -0.21 -30.49 11.73
C SER A 193 -1.04 -30.80 12.95
N SER A 194 -1.69 -29.77 13.51
CA SER A 194 -2.65 -29.88 14.60
C SER A 194 -3.86 -29.00 14.31
N GLU A 195 -5.02 -29.35 14.85
CA GLU A 195 -6.26 -28.58 14.66
C GLU A 195 -6.11 -27.10 15.08
N ALA A 196 -5.33 -26.85 16.15
CA ALA A 196 -5.05 -25.50 16.63
C ALA A 196 -4.19 -24.69 15.65
N ALA A 197 -3.12 -25.32 15.11
CA ALA A 197 -2.24 -24.70 14.13
C ALA A 197 -2.99 -24.41 12.83
N GLU A 198 -3.78 -25.36 12.31
CA GLU A 198 -4.56 -25.20 11.09
C GLU A 198 -5.65 -24.13 11.24
N ARG A 199 -6.37 -24.08 12.37
CA ARG A 199 -7.33 -23.01 12.67
C ARG A 199 -6.66 -21.63 12.73
N ALA A 200 -5.48 -21.53 13.33
CA ALA A 200 -4.73 -20.27 13.39
C ALA A 200 -4.32 -19.79 12.00
N ILE A 201 -3.83 -20.69 11.14
CA ILE A 201 -3.40 -20.40 9.77
C ILE A 201 -4.61 -20.00 8.90
N ALA A 202 -5.59 -20.89 8.77
CA ALA A 202 -6.77 -20.69 7.92
C ALA A 202 -7.62 -19.51 8.39
N GLY A 203 -7.87 -19.40 9.71
CA GLY A 203 -8.65 -18.31 10.29
C GLY A 203 -8.00 -16.94 10.13
N SER A 204 -6.66 -16.85 10.16
CA SER A 204 -5.95 -15.60 9.89
C SER A 204 -6.11 -15.15 8.44
N MET A 205 -5.95 -16.07 7.49
CA MET A 205 -6.15 -15.78 6.06
C MET A 205 -7.59 -15.44 5.74
N ALA A 206 -8.57 -16.15 6.32
CA ALA A 206 -9.98 -15.85 6.12
C ALA A 206 -10.36 -14.43 6.59
N ARG A 207 -9.80 -13.98 7.73
CA ARG A 207 -10.01 -12.61 8.23
C ARG A 207 -9.31 -11.54 7.38
N ALA A 208 -8.18 -11.86 6.77
CA ALA A 208 -7.44 -10.92 5.93
C ALA A 208 -8.05 -10.75 4.52
N THR A 209 -8.61 -11.83 3.96
CA THR A 209 -9.10 -11.88 2.57
C THR A 209 -10.10 -10.78 2.18
N PRO A 210 -11.12 -10.40 2.99
CA PRO A 210 -12.03 -9.31 2.64
C PRO A 210 -11.32 -7.99 2.39
N TYR A 211 -10.29 -7.66 3.20
CA TYR A 211 -9.53 -6.43 3.02
C TYR A 211 -8.70 -6.43 1.74
N VAL A 212 -8.23 -7.61 1.29
CA VAL A 212 -7.54 -7.75 0.00
C VAL A 212 -8.48 -7.37 -1.16
N TYR A 213 -9.72 -7.88 -1.17
CA TYR A 213 -10.70 -7.53 -2.19
C TYR A 213 -11.08 -6.05 -2.17
N VAL A 214 -11.19 -5.46 -0.97
CA VAL A 214 -11.42 -4.02 -0.83
C VAL A 214 -10.26 -3.24 -1.42
N ILE A 215 -9.00 -3.61 -1.12
CA ILE A 215 -7.81 -2.96 -1.69
C ILE A 215 -7.83 -3.02 -3.22
N TRP A 216 -8.10 -4.18 -3.82
CA TRP A 216 -8.13 -4.29 -5.29
C TRP A 216 -9.18 -3.40 -5.91
N THR A 217 -10.39 -3.36 -5.32
CA THR A 217 -11.46 -2.46 -5.77
C THR A 217 -11.02 -0.99 -5.67
N LEU A 218 -10.48 -0.60 -4.50
CA LEU A 218 -10.04 0.78 -4.26
C LEU A 218 -8.91 1.19 -5.20
N VAL A 219 -7.92 0.34 -5.42
CA VAL A 219 -6.77 0.64 -6.30
C VAL A 219 -7.22 0.85 -7.75
N ILE A 220 -8.19 0.05 -8.23
CA ILE A 220 -8.79 0.23 -9.56
C ILE A 220 -9.57 1.55 -9.63
N VAL A 221 -10.39 1.86 -8.63
CA VAL A 221 -11.15 3.12 -8.56
C VAL A 221 -10.20 4.33 -8.51
N ILE A 222 -9.15 4.26 -7.69
CA ILE A 222 -8.10 5.30 -7.58
C ILE A 222 -7.39 5.51 -8.93
N ALA A 223 -7.09 4.43 -9.64
CA ALA A 223 -6.49 4.51 -10.98
C ALA A 223 -7.45 5.18 -11.98
N TRP A 224 -8.70 4.75 -11.99
CA TRP A 224 -9.73 5.35 -12.83
C TRP A 224 -9.92 6.85 -12.56
N LEU A 225 -9.99 7.26 -11.28
CA LEU A 225 -10.07 8.68 -10.90
C LEU A 225 -8.88 9.49 -11.45
N GLY A 226 -7.68 8.89 -11.47
CA GLY A 226 -6.48 9.56 -11.99
C GLY A 226 -6.46 9.70 -13.52
N VAL A 227 -7.06 8.76 -14.25
CA VAL A 227 -7.14 8.76 -15.71
C VAL A 227 -8.33 9.60 -16.20
N ALA A 228 -9.52 9.35 -15.66
CA ALA A 228 -10.76 9.97 -16.09
C ALA A 228 -10.94 11.41 -15.56
N LYS A 229 -10.36 11.72 -14.38
CA LYS A 229 -10.46 13.04 -13.71
C LYS A 229 -11.87 13.62 -13.76
N PRO A 230 -12.91 12.90 -13.28
CA PRO A 230 -14.30 13.29 -13.45
C PRO A 230 -14.57 14.67 -12.84
N GLY A 231 -15.23 15.55 -13.60
CA GLY A 231 -15.55 16.91 -13.18
C GLY A 231 -14.36 17.88 -13.18
N ALA A 232 -13.20 17.49 -13.71
CA ALA A 232 -12.10 18.44 -13.92
C ALA A 232 -12.53 19.44 -15.00
N THR A 233 -12.57 20.71 -14.67
CA THR A 233 -12.62 21.80 -15.66
C THR A 233 -11.22 21.98 -16.21
N LEU A 234 -11.10 21.85 -17.53
CA LEU A 234 -9.86 22.10 -18.26
C LEU A 234 -9.49 23.58 -18.26
#